data_b15c0c491a79ea2a15c7a3b73ff6200a
#
_entry.id   b15c0c491a79ea2a15c7a3b73ff6200a
#
_cell.length_a   1.000
_cell.length_b   1.000
_cell.length_c   1.000
_cell.angle_alpha   90.00
_cell.angle_beta   90.00
_cell.angle_gamma   90.00
#
_symmetry.space_group_name_H-M   'P 1'
#
loop_
_entity.id
_entity.type
_entity.pdbx_description
1 polymer ?
#
loop_
_entity_poly.entity_id
_entity_poly.type
_entity_poly.pdbx_seq_one_letter_code
_entity_poly.pdbx_strand_id
1 'polypeptide(L)'
;NFSILLDPALSMGEVQNLSFTIRKDSGLITRASLRLIGKNPNIPKCIINELSIKGTSTAPDRIEILILEDGNMNGIAISDDLYLDGYAFAFPDLEVQEGDILVVYWNIETEERIVKKKDGLRTIYINASAPSTLISTDGMVLLFKDLDGEVIDAIIYSDDVENEDNAFGTEKLRRDAQTLIEKGLWHGDPVDSSLVTSSRVLARFPDTEDSNSAEDWFTTSTRKSTFGELNTSDVYTP
;
A
#
# COMPACT_ATOMS: atom_id res chain seq x y z
N ASN A 1 -19.46 27.51 17.63
CA ASN A 1 -18.29 27.16 16.84
C ASN A 1 -17.08 27.82 17.49
N PHE A 2 -15.99 27.08 17.62
CA PHE A 2 -14.69 27.62 18.02
C PHE A 2 -13.65 27.18 16.97
N SER A 3 -12.63 27.98 16.80
CA SER A 3 -11.48 27.69 15.93
C SER A 3 -10.24 27.62 16.77
N ILE A 4 -9.34 26.70 16.44
CA ILE A 4 -8.03 26.59 17.07
C ILE A 4 -7.00 26.92 15.99
N LEU A 5 -6.16 27.89 16.28
CA LEU A 5 -4.99 28.22 15.49
C LEU A 5 -3.77 27.55 16.15
N LEU A 6 -3.02 26.78 15.39
CA LEU A 6 -1.72 26.26 15.82
C LEU A 6 -0.63 27.24 15.35
N ASP A 7 0.16 27.72 16.28
CA ASP A 7 1.30 28.62 16.01
C ASP A 7 2.49 28.17 16.87
N PRO A 8 3.56 27.62 16.29
CA PRO A 8 3.71 27.33 14.85
C PRO A 8 2.75 26.24 14.34
N ALA A 9 2.55 26.18 13.03
CA ALA A 9 1.87 25.06 12.39
C ALA A 9 2.65 23.76 12.62
N LEU A 10 1.96 22.63 12.63
CA LEU A 10 2.60 21.33 12.76
C LEU A 10 3.53 21.07 11.58
N SER A 11 4.72 20.55 11.87
CA SER A 11 5.61 20.00 10.85
C SER A 11 4.98 18.76 10.21
N MET A 12 5.41 18.41 8.99
CA MET A 12 4.97 17.23 8.29
C MET A 12 5.13 15.98 9.18
N GLY A 13 4.04 15.20 9.34
CA GLY A 13 4.01 14.01 10.17
C GLY A 13 4.03 14.24 11.69
N GLU A 14 4.19 15.48 12.15
CA GLU A 14 4.13 15.81 13.58
C GLU A 14 2.74 15.51 14.13
N VAL A 15 2.68 14.81 15.26
CA VAL A 15 1.42 14.43 15.91
C VAL A 15 1.21 15.26 17.16
N GLN A 16 0.07 15.93 17.26
CA GLN A 16 -0.36 16.63 18.46
C GLN A 16 -1.74 16.17 18.93
N ASN A 17 -1.83 15.80 20.20
CA ASN A 17 -3.09 15.43 20.82
C ASN A 17 -3.64 16.63 21.63
N LEU A 18 -4.87 17.03 21.29
CA LEU A 18 -5.60 18.08 21.98
C LEU A 18 -6.73 17.47 22.80
N SER A 19 -6.85 17.89 24.06
CA SER A 19 -7.95 17.45 24.94
C SER A 19 -8.78 18.63 25.37
N PHE A 20 -10.10 18.51 25.26
CA PHE A 20 -11.06 19.54 25.60
C PHE A 20 -11.96 19.07 26.74
N THR A 21 -12.23 19.96 27.67
CA THR A 21 -13.26 19.77 28.68
C THR A 21 -14.29 20.87 28.56
N ILE A 22 -15.49 20.51 28.19
CA ILE A 22 -16.63 21.43 28.10
C ILE A 22 -17.48 21.25 29.33
N ARG A 23 -17.72 22.37 30.05
CA ARG A 23 -18.60 22.40 31.21
C ARG A 23 -19.83 23.26 30.89
N LYS A 24 -21.00 22.70 31.13
CA LYS A 24 -22.25 23.47 31.06
C LYS A 24 -22.62 24.02 32.43
N ASP A 25 -23.38 25.09 32.46
CA ASP A 25 -23.87 25.70 33.72
C ASP A 25 -24.69 24.72 34.55
N SER A 26 -25.31 23.72 33.92
CA SER A 26 -26.01 22.60 34.56
C SER A 26 -25.10 21.61 35.31
N GLY A 27 -23.78 21.81 35.27
CA GLY A 27 -22.78 20.90 35.86
C GLY A 27 -22.40 19.74 34.96
N LEU A 28 -23.00 19.57 33.77
CA LEU A 28 -22.60 18.52 32.83
C LEU A 28 -21.21 18.78 32.31
N ILE A 29 -20.37 17.74 32.34
CA ILE A 29 -19.00 17.77 31.81
C ILE A 29 -18.89 16.82 30.62
N THR A 30 -18.46 17.33 29.48
CA THR A 30 -18.12 16.54 28.30
C THR A 30 -16.62 16.69 28.04
N ARG A 31 -15.94 15.55 27.76
CA ARG A 31 -14.54 15.52 27.35
C ARG A 31 -14.46 15.02 25.93
N ALA A 32 -13.62 15.68 25.13
CA ALA A 32 -13.30 15.26 23.77
C ALA A 32 -11.78 15.35 23.58
N SER A 33 -11.25 14.49 22.71
CA SER A 33 -9.85 14.56 22.27
C SER A 33 -9.83 14.62 20.75
N LEU A 34 -8.86 15.37 20.22
CA LEU A 34 -8.53 15.42 18.81
C LEU A 34 -7.07 15.05 18.65
N ARG A 35 -6.79 14.22 17.66
CA ARG A 35 -5.44 13.95 17.19
C ARG A 35 -5.24 14.75 15.91
N LEU A 36 -4.24 15.61 15.89
CA LEU A 36 -3.84 16.40 14.73
C LEU A 36 -2.54 15.84 14.19
N ILE A 37 -2.44 15.77 12.87
CA ILE A 37 -1.24 15.32 12.17
C ILE A 37 -0.87 16.39 11.16
N GLY A 38 0.40 16.80 11.14
CA GLY A 38 0.92 17.73 10.14
C GLY A 38 0.85 17.09 8.76
N LYS A 39 0.16 17.76 7.82
CA LYS A 39 0.00 17.22 6.46
C LYS A 39 1.30 17.23 5.68
N ASN A 40 1.48 16.21 4.84
CA ASN A 40 2.47 16.20 3.79
C ASN A 40 1.96 17.02 2.60
N PRO A 41 2.59 18.16 2.25
CA PRO A 41 2.17 18.96 1.12
C PRO A 41 2.70 18.46 -0.23
N ASN A 42 3.62 17.50 -0.23
CA ASN A 42 4.37 17.05 -1.39
C ASN A 42 4.27 15.52 -1.53
N ILE A 43 3.05 15.01 -1.71
CA ILE A 43 2.80 13.59 -1.88
C ILE A 43 3.21 13.18 -3.29
N PRO A 44 4.09 12.15 -3.48
CA PRO A 44 4.48 11.67 -4.80
C PRO A 44 3.32 10.99 -5.51
N LYS A 45 3.36 10.95 -6.83
CA LYS A 45 2.57 9.97 -7.57
C LYS A 45 3.30 8.64 -7.54
N CYS A 46 2.63 7.57 -7.13
CA CYS A 46 3.24 6.25 -7.01
C CYS A 46 2.19 5.14 -7.18
N ILE A 47 2.65 3.96 -7.58
CA ILE A 47 1.79 2.79 -7.80
C ILE A 47 2.43 1.53 -7.21
N ILE A 48 1.61 0.55 -6.87
CA ILE A 48 2.02 -0.80 -6.52
C ILE A 48 2.48 -1.48 -7.82
N ASN A 49 3.72 -1.98 -7.84
CA ASN A 49 4.38 -2.46 -9.06
C ASN A 49 4.61 -3.98 -9.08
N GLU A 50 5.01 -4.57 -7.95
CA GLU A 50 5.25 -6.01 -7.84
C GLU A 50 4.87 -6.49 -6.42
N LEU A 51 4.31 -7.71 -6.31
CA LEU A 51 3.75 -8.23 -5.07
C LEU A 51 4.06 -9.71 -4.87
N SER A 52 4.77 -10.06 -3.79
CA SER A 52 5.00 -11.43 -3.33
C SER A 52 4.07 -11.77 -2.17
N ILE A 53 3.07 -12.62 -2.41
CA ILE A 53 2.02 -13.00 -1.45
C ILE A 53 2.18 -14.41 -0.86
N LYS A 54 3.13 -15.19 -1.37
CA LYS A 54 3.44 -16.55 -0.88
C LYS A 54 4.92 -16.64 -0.50
N GLY A 55 5.34 -15.74 0.36
CA GLY A 55 6.71 -15.68 0.87
C GLY A 55 7.07 -16.86 1.77
N THR A 56 8.34 -16.96 2.05
CA THR A 56 8.95 -17.96 2.96
C THR A 56 9.77 -17.25 4.01
N SER A 57 10.26 -17.98 5.01
CA SER A 57 11.16 -17.42 6.03
C SER A 57 12.46 -16.82 5.46
N THR A 58 12.90 -17.27 4.27
CA THR A 58 14.11 -16.77 3.60
C THR A 58 13.82 -15.79 2.45
N ALA A 59 12.57 -15.74 1.98
CA ALA A 59 12.09 -14.83 0.95
C ALA A 59 10.68 -14.38 1.35
N PRO A 60 10.55 -13.39 2.25
CA PRO A 60 9.26 -13.02 2.84
C PRO A 60 8.35 -12.34 1.82
N ASP A 61 7.11 -12.14 2.27
CA ASP A 61 6.18 -11.27 1.56
C ASP A 61 6.78 -9.88 1.41
N ARG A 62 6.53 -9.28 0.28
CA ARG A 62 7.04 -7.96 -0.05
C ARG A 62 6.18 -7.29 -1.10
N ILE A 63 6.19 -5.96 -1.02
CA ILE A 63 5.54 -5.09 -1.98
C ILE A 63 6.60 -4.18 -2.58
N GLU A 64 6.52 -3.99 -3.89
CA GLU A 64 7.27 -2.97 -4.57
C GLU A 64 6.35 -1.82 -4.98
N ILE A 65 6.83 -0.61 -4.78
CA ILE A 65 6.18 0.63 -5.19
C ILE A 65 7.11 1.35 -6.17
N LEU A 66 6.55 1.73 -7.32
CA LEU A 66 7.22 2.57 -8.31
C LEU A 66 6.80 4.02 -8.12
N ILE A 67 7.78 4.93 -8.06
CA ILE A 67 7.56 6.37 -7.98
C ILE A 67 7.45 6.95 -9.39
N LEU A 68 6.33 7.61 -9.67
CA LEU A 68 6.01 8.21 -10.97
C LEU A 68 6.23 9.73 -11.01
N GLU A 69 6.25 10.39 -9.85
CA GLU A 69 6.56 11.82 -9.70
C GLU A 69 7.26 12.04 -8.36
N ASP A 70 8.18 13.02 -8.33
CA ASP A 70 8.91 13.39 -7.12
C ASP A 70 7.97 13.73 -5.94
N GLY A 71 8.44 13.49 -4.72
CA GLY A 71 7.70 13.87 -3.53
C GLY A 71 8.28 13.29 -2.25
N ASN A 72 7.46 13.26 -1.21
CA ASN A 72 7.82 12.71 0.09
C ASN A 72 6.80 11.66 0.52
N MET A 73 7.27 10.51 0.97
CA MET A 73 6.43 9.36 1.33
C MET A 73 5.75 9.51 2.70
N ASN A 74 6.08 10.55 3.49
CA ASN A 74 5.52 10.70 4.84
C ASN A 74 3.99 10.65 4.84
N GLY A 75 3.44 9.73 5.63
CA GLY A 75 2.01 9.56 5.80
C GLY A 75 1.34 8.66 4.75
N ILE A 76 2.01 8.35 3.64
CA ILE A 76 1.53 7.29 2.74
C ILE A 76 1.56 5.97 3.50
N ALA A 77 0.51 5.17 3.36
CA ALA A 77 0.39 3.92 4.09
C ALA A 77 -0.02 2.76 3.19
N ILE A 78 0.44 1.56 3.53
CA ILE A 78 0.04 0.30 2.90
C ILE A 78 -0.87 -0.44 3.87
N SER A 79 -1.97 -0.99 3.39
CA SER A 79 -2.87 -1.84 4.16
C SER A 79 -3.45 -2.97 3.29
N ASP A 80 -3.87 -4.05 3.93
CA ASP A 80 -4.62 -5.16 3.37
C ASP A 80 -6.13 -5.07 3.65
N ASP A 81 -6.58 -3.94 4.16
CA ASP A 81 -7.97 -3.67 4.50
C ASP A 81 -8.37 -2.24 4.09
N LEU A 82 -9.66 -2.03 3.81
CA LEU A 82 -10.26 -0.71 3.54
C LEU A 82 -10.07 0.29 4.69
N TYR A 83 -9.85 -0.22 5.88
CA TYR A 83 -9.62 0.57 7.08
C TYR A 83 -8.17 0.41 7.50
N LEU A 84 -7.51 1.49 7.87
CA LEU A 84 -6.13 1.48 8.36
C LEU A 84 -6.01 0.84 9.77
N ASP A 85 -6.89 -0.09 10.09
CA ASP A 85 -6.98 -0.78 11.38
C ASP A 85 -6.16 -2.08 11.35
N GLY A 86 -4.97 -2.03 11.91
CA GLY A 86 -4.23 -3.23 12.31
C GLY A 86 -2.92 -3.45 11.57
N TYR A 87 -2.90 -3.73 10.28
CA TYR A 87 -1.68 -4.13 9.56
C TYR A 87 -1.10 -3.06 8.63
N ALA A 88 -1.48 -1.82 8.86
CA ALA A 88 -0.98 -0.71 8.05
C ALA A 88 0.50 -0.43 8.36
N PHE A 89 1.30 -0.35 7.32
CA PHE A 89 2.62 0.24 7.35
C PHE A 89 2.54 1.68 6.84
N ALA A 90 2.98 2.65 7.63
CA ALA A 90 3.06 4.04 7.20
C ALA A 90 4.53 4.41 6.95
N PHE A 91 4.78 5.02 5.79
CA PHE A 91 6.12 5.47 5.43
C PHE A 91 6.57 6.62 6.34
N PRO A 92 7.85 6.63 6.73
CA PRO A 92 8.46 7.74 7.42
C PRO A 92 8.67 8.93 6.48
N ASP A 93 9.26 10.01 7.00
CA ASP A 93 9.79 11.12 6.21
C ASP A 93 10.89 10.62 5.27
N LEU A 94 10.56 10.49 3.99
CA LEU A 94 11.42 9.93 2.95
C LEU A 94 11.19 10.64 1.63
N GLU A 95 12.18 11.44 1.21
CA GLU A 95 12.17 12.07 -0.10
C GLU A 95 12.44 11.04 -1.21
N VAL A 96 11.60 11.05 -2.23
CA VAL A 96 11.67 10.17 -3.39
C VAL A 96 11.66 10.95 -4.69
N GLN A 97 12.19 10.34 -5.75
CA GLN A 97 12.27 10.91 -7.09
C GLN A 97 11.58 9.98 -8.09
N GLU A 98 11.11 10.56 -9.19
CA GLU A 98 10.57 9.78 -10.32
C GLU A 98 11.55 8.66 -10.72
N GLY A 99 11.02 7.45 -10.87
CA GLY A 99 11.77 6.24 -11.19
C GLY A 99 12.41 5.54 -9.99
N ASP A 100 12.36 6.10 -8.78
CA ASP A 100 12.77 5.37 -7.57
C ASP A 100 11.86 4.17 -7.36
N ILE A 101 12.43 3.10 -6.82
CA ILE A 101 11.73 1.86 -6.49
C ILE A 101 11.84 1.63 -4.98
N LEU A 102 10.71 1.48 -4.30
CA LEU A 102 10.64 1.16 -2.90
C LEU A 102 10.24 -0.31 -2.74
N VAL A 103 11.03 -1.09 -2.03
CA VAL A 103 10.73 -2.50 -1.72
C VAL A 103 10.48 -2.64 -0.22
N VAL A 104 9.25 -2.87 0.17
CA VAL A 104 8.82 -3.05 1.55
C VAL A 104 8.73 -4.54 1.86
N TYR A 105 9.44 -4.99 2.90
CA TYR A 105 9.45 -6.37 3.37
C TYR A 105 8.63 -6.54 4.63
N TRP A 106 7.95 -7.68 4.75
CA TRP A 106 7.24 -8.10 5.95
C TRP A 106 7.95 -9.27 6.64
N ASN A 107 8.00 -9.25 7.95
CA ASN A 107 8.54 -10.34 8.79
C ASN A 107 10.02 -10.69 8.67
N ILE A 108 10.86 -9.79 8.13
CA ILE A 108 12.31 -9.92 8.23
C ILE A 108 12.90 -8.69 8.91
N GLU A 109 13.89 -8.91 9.78
CA GLU A 109 14.84 -7.87 10.18
C GLU A 109 15.79 -7.59 9.00
N THR A 110 15.31 -6.83 8.04
CA THR A 110 16.13 -6.34 6.94
C THR A 110 16.59 -4.93 7.30
N GLU A 111 17.89 -4.67 7.20
CA GLU A 111 18.39 -3.31 7.36
C GLU A 111 17.84 -2.43 6.22
N GLU A 112 17.35 -1.26 6.58
CA GLU A 112 17.00 -0.24 5.59
C GLU A 112 18.26 0.13 4.81
N ARG A 113 18.17 0.11 3.49
CA ARG A 113 19.29 0.44 2.62
C ARG A 113 18.84 1.14 1.36
N ILE A 114 19.66 2.05 0.89
CA ILE A 114 19.49 2.72 -0.40
C ILE A 114 20.58 2.21 -1.34
N VAL A 115 20.16 1.66 -2.48
CA VAL A 115 21.05 1.25 -3.55
C VAL A 115 20.89 2.24 -4.72
N LYS A 116 21.96 2.94 -5.08
CA LYS A 116 21.97 3.81 -6.26
C LYS A 116 22.34 3.00 -7.49
N LYS A 117 21.56 3.14 -8.55
CA LYS A 117 21.83 2.54 -9.87
C LYS A 117 22.69 3.46 -10.73
N LYS A 118 23.20 2.94 -11.86
CA LYS A 118 24.08 3.69 -12.77
C LYS A 118 23.40 4.90 -13.44
N ASP A 119 22.09 4.84 -13.60
CA ASP A 119 21.23 5.90 -14.16
C ASP A 119 20.85 6.99 -13.14
N GLY A 120 21.32 6.85 -11.90
CA GLY A 120 21.00 7.78 -10.80
C GLY A 120 19.74 7.42 -10.04
N LEU A 121 18.94 6.48 -10.51
CA LEU A 121 17.76 5.96 -9.81
C LEU A 121 18.17 5.19 -8.57
N ARG A 122 17.24 5.09 -7.62
CA ARG A 122 17.47 4.42 -6.33
C ARG A 122 16.51 3.28 -6.16
N THR A 123 17.00 2.20 -5.55
CA THR A 123 16.13 1.23 -4.89
C THR A 123 16.27 1.41 -3.39
N ILE A 124 15.14 1.58 -2.72
CA ILE A 124 15.06 1.81 -1.29
C ILE A 124 14.38 0.60 -0.66
N TYR A 125 15.10 -0.12 0.19
CA TYR A 125 14.60 -1.30 0.89
C TYR A 125 14.18 -0.91 2.30
N ILE A 126 12.96 -1.24 2.68
CA ILE A 126 12.34 -0.85 3.95
C ILE A 126 11.76 -2.08 4.64
N ASN A 127 11.95 -2.18 5.94
CA ASN A 127 11.30 -3.19 6.76
C ASN A 127 10.04 -2.63 7.41
N ALA A 128 8.90 -3.22 7.12
CA ALA A 128 7.63 -2.82 7.72
C ALA A 128 7.52 -3.14 9.22
N SER A 129 8.44 -3.94 9.77
CA SER A 129 8.48 -4.32 11.20
C SER A 129 7.16 -4.83 11.77
N ALA A 130 6.25 -5.29 10.90
CA ALA A 130 4.95 -5.79 11.31
C ALA A 130 5.01 -7.29 11.62
N PRO A 131 4.34 -7.78 12.66
CA PRO A 131 4.38 -9.18 13.07
C PRO A 131 3.61 -10.13 12.17
N SER A 132 2.86 -9.63 11.19
CA SER A 132 2.02 -10.43 10.30
C SER A 132 2.54 -10.42 8.86
N THR A 133 2.33 -11.54 8.19
CA THR A 133 2.42 -11.65 6.74
C THR A 133 1.28 -10.86 6.12
N LEU A 134 1.56 -10.23 4.97
CA LEU A 134 0.56 -9.42 4.33
C LEU A 134 -0.67 -10.23 3.99
N ILE A 135 -0.56 -11.41 3.48
CA ILE A 135 -1.71 -11.97 2.82
C ILE A 135 -1.57 -13.42 2.46
N SER A 136 -2.71 -14.08 2.48
CA SER A 136 -2.95 -15.43 2.03
C SER A 136 -3.22 -15.50 0.51
N THR A 137 -4.04 -16.42 0.09
CA THR A 137 -4.42 -16.71 -1.29
C THR A 137 -5.34 -15.67 -1.92
N ASP A 138 -6.18 -15.01 -1.09
CA ASP A 138 -7.18 -14.04 -1.53
C ASP A 138 -7.07 -12.77 -0.71
N GLY A 139 -6.90 -11.63 -1.34
CA GLY A 139 -6.71 -10.41 -0.61
C GLY A 139 -6.67 -9.15 -1.47
N MET A 140 -6.36 -8.06 -0.81
CA MET A 140 -6.09 -6.79 -1.45
C MET A 140 -4.85 -6.14 -0.84
N VAL A 141 -4.20 -5.31 -1.61
CA VAL A 141 -3.22 -4.33 -1.11
C VAL A 141 -3.65 -2.96 -1.56
N LEU A 142 -3.73 -2.06 -0.61
CA LEU A 142 -4.14 -0.69 -0.81
C LEU A 142 -2.99 0.24 -0.46
N LEU A 143 -2.77 1.23 -1.30
CA LEU A 143 -1.87 2.33 -1.05
C LEU A 143 -2.71 3.57 -0.71
N PHE A 144 -2.59 4.04 0.51
CA PHE A 144 -3.29 5.21 1.00
C PHE A 144 -2.42 6.45 0.89
N LYS A 145 -3.00 7.54 0.45
CA LYS A 145 -2.36 8.84 0.33
C LYS A 145 -1.91 9.40 1.68
N ASP A 146 -2.74 9.17 2.68
CA ASP A 146 -2.53 9.62 4.04
C ASP A 146 -3.28 8.71 5.04
N LEU A 147 -3.10 8.97 6.32
CA LEU A 147 -3.77 8.24 7.38
C LEU A 147 -5.28 8.59 7.50
N ASP A 148 -5.79 9.49 6.68
CA ASP A 148 -7.23 9.83 6.60
C ASP A 148 -8.01 8.84 5.72
N GLY A 149 -7.31 7.94 5.00
CA GLY A 149 -7.92 6.81 4.31
C GLY A 149 -8.31 7.07 2.84
N GLU A 150 -7.72 8.08 2.18
CA GLU A 150 -7.84 8.25 0.73
C GLU A 150 -6.94 7.22 0.01
N VAL A 151 -7.53 6.25 -0.70
CA VAL A 151 -6.79 5.26 -1.49
C VAL A 151 -6.32 5.89 -2.79
N ILE A 152 -5.06 5.68 -3.16
CA ILE A 152 -4.45 6.18 -4.39
C ILE A 152 -4.06 5.09 -5.38
N ASP A 153 -3.92 3.86 -4.91
CA ASP A 153 -3.74 2.69 -5.76
C ASP A 153 -4.18 1.42 -5.02
N ALA A 154 -4.56 0.39 -5.79
CA ALA A 154 -5.07 -0.86 -5.26
C ALA A 154 -4.71 -2.04 -6.16
N ILE A 155 -4.50 -3.20 -5.55
CA ILE A 155 -4.59 -4.50 -6.22
C ILE A 155 -5.52 -5.40 -5.42
N ILE A 156 -6.41 -6.10 -6.12
CA ILE A 156 -7.28 -7.15 -5.58
C ILE A 156 -6.91 -8.45 -6.29
N TYR A 157 -6.72 -9.53 -5.56
CA TYR A 157 -6.34 -10.82 -6.14
C TYR A 157 -7.03 -11.97 -5.43
N SER A 158 -7.23 -13.08 -6.17
CA SER A 158 -7.84 -14.31 -5.67
C SER A 158 -7.29 -15.51 -6.42
N ASP A 159 -7.15 -16.64 -5.76
CA ASP A 159 -6.82 -17.91 -6.40
C ASP A 159 -8.09 -18.71 -6.82
N ASP A 160 -9.27 -18.13 -6.65
CA ASP A 160 -10.58 -18.71 -6.95
C ASP A 160 -11.36 -17.92 -8.03
N VAL A 161 -10.64 -17.22 -8.93
CA VAL A 161 -11.26 -16.36 -9.96
C VAL A 161 -12.19 -17.10 -10.92
N GLU A 162 -12.01 -18.40 -11.09
CA GLU A 162 -12.87 -19.25 -11.92
C GLU A 162 -14.19 -19.64 -11.24
N ASN A 163 -14.37 -19.29 -9.97
CA ASN A 163 -15.58 -19.56 -9.23
C ASN A 163 -16.69 -18.58 -9.65
N GLU A 164 -17.63 -19.07 -10.46
CA GLU A 164 -18.76 -18.27 -10.98
C GLU A 164 -19.63 -17.64 -9.88
N ASP A 165 -19.69 -18.26 -8.69
CA ASP A 165 -20.48 -17.76 -7.57
C ASP A 165 -19.74 -16.66 -6.79
N ASN A 166 -18.42 -16.72 -6.71
CA ASN A 166 -17.60 -15.77 -5.96
C ASN A 166 -16.12 -15.76 -6.37
N ALA A 167 -15.80 -15.10 -7.47
CA ALA A 167 -14.42 -14.92 -7.96
C ALA A 167 -13.46 -14.28 -6.95
N PHE A 168 -13.97 -13.56 -5.95
CA PHE A 168 -13.17 -12.91 -4.89
C PHE A 168 -12.77 -13.86 -3.76
N GLY A 169 -13.13 -15.14 -3.81
CA GLY A 169 -12.82 -16.13 -2.77
C GLY A 169 -13.64 -15.95 -1.51
N THR A 170 -13.45 -14.89 -0.76
CA THR A 170 -14.18 -14.65 0.49
C THR A 170 -15.28 -13.57 0.36
N GLU A 171 -16.35 -13.71 1.14
CA GLU A 171 -17.46 -12.75 1.17
C GLU A 171 -16.98 -11.36 1.70
N LYS A 172 -16.00 -11.36 2.61
CA LYS A 172 -15.40 -10.09 3.08
C LYS A 172 -14.70 -9.38 1.94
N LEU A 173 -13.82 -10.09 1.23
CA LEU A 173 -13.06 -9.49 0.12
C LEU A 173 -14.00 -8.99 -0.98
N ARG A 174 -15.03 -9.77 -1.33
CA ARG A 174 -16.03 -9.37 -2.33
C ARG A 174 -16.73 -8.07 -1.95
N ARG A 175 -17.15 -7.92 -0.69
CA ARG A 175 -17.81 -6.70 -0.20
C ARG A 175 -16.87 -5.50 -0.18
N ASP A 176 -15.63 -5.72 0.24
CA ASP A 176 -14.63 -4.67 0.31
C ASP A 176 -14.20 -4.23 -1.09
N ALA A 177 -14.02 -5.18 -2.02
CA ALA A 177 -13.78 -4.94 -3.44
C ALA A 177 -14.92 -4.13 -4.08
N GLN A 178 -16.18 -4.45 -3.77
CA GLN A 178 -17.33 -3.69 -4.27
C GLN A 178 -17.23 -2.21 -3.88
N THR A 179 -16.74 -1.90 -2.68
CA THR A 179 -16.52 -0.52 -2.23
C THR A 179 -15.46 0.20 -3.09
N LEU A 180 -14.39 -0.49 -3.49
CA LEU A 180 -13.36 0.06 -4.37
C LEU A 180 -13.90 0.25 -5.80
N ILE A 181 -14.68 -0.69 -6.30
CA ILE A 181 -15.33 -0.62 -7.62
C ILE A 181 -16.29 0.58 -7.69
N GLU A 182 -17.12 0.76 -6.66
CA GLU A 182 -18.04 1.91 -6.58
C GLU A 182 -17.33 3.27 -6.53
N LYS A 183 -16.09 3.29 -6.04
CA LYS A 183 -15.24 4.49 -6.02
C LYS A 183 -14.41 4.67 -7.30
N GLY A 184 -14.46 3.72 -8.24
CA GLY A 184 -13.65 3.73 -9.46
C GLY A 184 -12.15 3.46 -9.21
N LEU A 185 -11.81 2.82 -8.08
CA LEU A 185 -10.45 2.46 -7.69
C LEU A 185 -10.06 1.04 -8.11
N TRP A 186 -11.03 0.28 -8.62
CA TRP A 186 -10.85 -1.03 -9.22
C TRP A 186 -11.94 -1.30 -10.26
N HIS A 187 -11.63 -2.11 -11.28
CA HIS A 187 -12.58 -2.52 -12.33
C HIS A 187 -12.51 -4.02 -12.58
N GLY A 188 -13.69 -4.65 -12.67
CA GLY A 188 -13.81 -6.06 -13.02
C GLY A 188 -13.43 -7.03 -11.89
N ASP A 189 -12.98 -8.21 -12.33
CA ASP A 189 -12.63 -9.32 -11.46
C ASP A 189 -11.25 -9.11 -10.78
N PRO A 190 -10.93 -9.87 -9.73
CA PRO A 190 -9.59 -9.83 -9.12
C PRO A 190 -8.54 -10.42 -10.06
N VAL A 191 -7.27 -10.08 -9.79
CA VAL A 191 -6.12 -10.71 -10.45
C VAL A 191 -6.07 -12.19 -10.07
N ASP A 192 -5.87 -13.07 -11.06
CA ASP A 192 -5.68 -14.50 -10.79
C ASP A 192 -4.33 -14.75 -10.09
N SER A 193 -4.39 -15.18 -8.84
CA SER A 193 -3.24 -15.55 -8.01
C SER A 193 -3.02 -17.06 -7.90
N SER A 194 -3.81 -17.90 -8.60
CA SER A 194 -3.73 -19.36 -8.53
C SER A 194 -2.35 -19.92 -8.93
N LEU A 195 -1.68 -19.23 -9.84
CA LEU A 195 -0.35 -19.60 -10.33
C LEU A 195 0.81 -19.04 -9.51
N VAL A 196 0.53 -18.19 -8.53
CA VAL A 196 1.56 -17.60 -7.65
C VAL A 196 2.15 -18.66 -6.73
N THR A 197 3.46 -18.59 -6.53
CA THR A 197 4.22 -19.45 -5.63
C THR A 197 5.33 -18.64 -4.94
N SER A 198 6.13 -19.23 -4.08
CA SER A 198 7.30 -18.55 -3.50
C SER A 198 8.36 -18.09 -4.52
N SER A 199 8.25 -18.53 -5.78
CA SER A 199 9.18 -18.18 -6.86
C SER A 199 8.51 -17.56 -8.09
N ARG A 200 7.21 -17.32 -8.02
CA ARG A 200 6.39 -16.63 -9.02
C ARG A 200 5.51 -15.62 -8.30
N VAL A 201 5.53 -14.40 -8.72
CA VAL A 201 4.89 -13.27 -8.04
C VAL A 201 3.93 -12.55 -8.98
N LEU A 202 3.09 -11.68 -8.45
CA LEU A 202 2.29 -10.77 -9.26
C LEU A 202 3.14 -9.55 -9.62
N ALA A 203 3.18 -9.19 -10.89
CA ALA A 203 3.86 -8.01 -11.37
C ALA A 203 2.98 -7.22 -12.33
N ARG A 204 3.10 -5.89 -12.32
CA ARG A 204 2.42 -5.03 -13.27
C ARG A 204 3.13 -5.09 -14.61
N PHE A 205 2.40 -5.10 -15.71
CA PHE A 205 3.01 -5.01 -17.04
C PHE A 205 3.81 -3.72 -17.18
N PRO A 206 5.04 -3.79 -17.73
CA PRO A 206 5.82 -2.59 -18.01
C PRO A 206 5.16 -1.75 -19.10
N ASP A 207 5.36 -0.44 -19.03
CA ASP A 207 4.94 0.52 -20.07
C ASP A 207 3.43 0.53 -20.40
N THR A 208 2.58 0.06 -19.50
CA THR A 208 1.11 0.13 -19.62
C THR A 208 0.54 1.26 -18.78
N GLU A 209 -0.51 1.91 -19.26
CA GLU A 209 -1.32 2.80 -18.44
C GLU A 209 -2.03 1.99 -17.36
N ASP A 210 -2.13 2.55 -16.16
CA ASP A 210 -2.85 1.96 -15.06
C ASP A 210 -4.37 2.03 -15.33
N SER A 211 -4.98 0.87 -15.55
CA SER A 211 -6.41 0.74 -15.79
C SER A 211 -7.21 0.42 -14.51
N ASN A 212 -6.55 0.29 -13.37
CA ASN A 212 -7.14 -0.15 -12.11
C ASN A 212 -7.87 -1.50 -12.27
N SER A 213 -7.28 -2.45 -12.94
CA SER A 213 -7.90 -3.75 -13.23
C SER A 213 -6.91 -4.91 -13.24
N ALA A 214 -7.43 -6.13 -13.31
CA ALA A 214 -6.62 -7.33 -13.43
C ALA A 214 -5.77 -7.35 -14.70
N GLU A 215 -6.16 -6.61 -15.75
CA GLU A 215 -5.44 -6.54 -17.03
C GLU A 215 -4.05 -5.89 -16.90
N ASP A 216 -3.83 -5.10 -15.85
CA ASP A 216 -2.54 -4.48 -15.59
C ASP A 216 -1.50 -5.48 -15.06
N TRP A 217 -1.92 -6.69 -14.68
CA TRP A 217 -1.11 -7.61 -13.89
C TRP A 217 -0.88 -8.95 -14.56
N PHE A 218 0.22 -9.60 -14.21
CA PHE A 218 0.53 -10.97 -14.62
C PHE A 218 1.29 -11.71 -13.54
N THR A 219 1.26 -13.05 -13.60
CA THR A 219 2.16 -13.89 -12.80
C THR A 219 3.49 -14.05 -13.52
N THR A 220 4.59 -13.71 -12.83
CA THR A 220 5.95 -13.81 -13.39
C THR A 220 6.35 -15.25 -13.65
N SER A 221 7.20 -15.47 -14.65
CA SER A 221 7.87 -16.76 -14.82
C SER A 221 8.70 -17.12 -13.59
N THR A 222 8.94 -18.42 -13.39
CA THR A 222 9.64 -18.93 -12.20
C THR A 222 11.01 -18.28 -12.00
N ARG A 223 11.23 -17.65 -10.86
CA ARG A 223 12.46 -16.92 -10.47
C ARG A 223 12.75 -15.71 -11.37
N LYS A 224 11.70 -15.11 -11.93
CA LYS A 224 11.78 -13.92 -12.76
C LYS A 224 11.14 -12.68 -12.11
N SER A 225 10.99 -12.72 -10.78
CA SER A 225 10.65 -11.50 -10.04
C SER A 225 11.74 -10.44 -10.17
N THR A 226 11.33 -9.20 -10.24
CA THR A 226 12.18 -8.05 -10.58
C THR A 226 12.37 -7.06 -9.42
N PHE A 227 12.04 -7.48 -8.19
CA PHE A 227 12.10 -6.59 -7.02
C PHE A 227 13.37 -5.75 -6.94
N GLY A 228 13.21 -4.45 -6.96
CA GLY A 228 14.28 -3.47 -6.97
C GLY A 228 14.78 -3.10 -8.36
N GLU A 229 14.18 -3.62 -9.42
CA GLU A 229 14.44 -3.32 -10.83
C GLU A 229 13.11 -3.01 -11.53
N LEU A 230 13.14 -2.40 -12.70
CA LEU A 230 11.93 -2.24 -13.52
C LEU A 230 11.40 -3.61 -13.95
N ASN A 231 10.08 -3.75 -13.97
CA ASN A 231 9.44 -4.99 -14.38
C ASN A 231 9.82 -5.37 -15.82
N THR A 232 9.89 -6.67 -16.07
CA THR A 232 9.99 -7.24 -17.42
C THR A 232 8.64 -7.90 -17.77
N SER A 233 8.45 -8.27 -19.02
CA SER A 233 7.25 -9.00 -19.46
C SER A 233 7.45 -10.52 -19.47
N ASP A 234 8.21 -11.05 -18.52
CA ASP A 234 8.46 -12.50 -18.35
C ASP A 234 7.23 -13.20 -17.73
N VAL A 235 6.15 -13.31 -18.50
CA VAL A 235 4.89 -13.94 -18.07
C VAL A 235 5.04 -15.44 -17.94
N TYR A 236 4.48 -16.01 -16.86
CA TYR A 236 4.42 -17.46 -16.68
C TYR A 236 3.43 -18.09 -17.68
N THR A 237 3.89 -19.10 -18.36
CA THR A 237 3.05 -19.96 -19.21
C THR A 237 3.09 -21.37 -18.62
N PRO A 238 1.91 -21.96 -18.22
CA PRO A 238 1.81 -23.30 -17.64
C PRO A 238 2.31 -24.40 -18.55
#